data_07ad090fba66acd13f928b7b9a42453d
#
_entry.id   07ad090fba66acd13f928b7b9a42453d
#
_cell.length_a   1.000
_cell.length_b   1.000
_cell.length_c   1.000
_cell.angle_alpha   90.00
_cell.angle_beta   90.00
_cell.angle_gamma   90.00
#
_symmetry.space_group_name_H-M   'P 1'
#
loop_
_entity.id
_entity.type
_entity.pdbx_description
1 polymer ?
#
loop_
_entity_poly.entity_id
_entity_poly.type
_entity_poly.pdbx_seq_one_letter_code
_entity_poly.pdbx_strand_id
1 'polypeptide(L)'
;MKVVILAGGLGTRISEESHLKPKPMIEIGEEPILWHIMKHYSKYGFNEFIICLGYKSFVVKDYFANYYLHTSDVTFDLGTNDTEYLSSTTENWKVTLAETGLNTMTGGRIKRVQHYIGNETFMLTYGDGVSDVNLHKLLKFHKDHGKIGTITAVSAGQRFGVLGLGEGDVVTQFREKKDDDSSTINGGFMVMEPDIFNYLEGDKTVFENAPLETLASEGQLMAYRHNGFWHCMDTQRDKKHLEELRQTGHAPWKTWR
;
A
#
# COMPACT_ATOMS: atom_id res chain seq x y z
N MET A 1 -7.19 -13.26 -4.74
CA MET A 1 -6.91 -12.57 -3.45
C MET A 1 -6.84 -11.08 -3.73
N LYS A 2 -7.57 -10.30 -2.98
CA LYS A 2 -7.67 -8.84 -3.13
C LYS A 2 -6.55 -8.14 -2.39
N VAL A 3 -6.12 -6.99 -2.91
CA VAL A 3 -5.12 -6.10 -2.30
C VAL A 3 -5.78 -4.78 -1.96
N VAL A 4 -5.81 -4.43 -0.69
CA VAL A 4 -6.32 -3.15 -0.20
C VAL A 4 -5.15 -2.18 -0.07
N ILE A 5 -5.27 -0.99 -0.69
CA ILE A 5 -4.24 0.04 -0.64
C ILE A 5 -4.79 1.29 0.02
N LEU A 6 -4.19 1.72 1.13
CA LEU A 6 -4.56 2.94 1.85
C LEU A 6 -3.97 4.17 1.16
N ALA A 7 -4.80 4.92 0.45
CA ALA A 7 -4.40 6.03 -0.42
C ALA A 7 -5.13 7.35 -0.12
N GLY A 8 -5.83 7.46 1.02
CA GLY A 8 -6.71 8.59 1.30
C GLY A 8 -6.16 9.69 2.21
N GLY A 9 -4.90 9.59 2.65
CA GLY A 9 -4.27 10.56 3.56
C GLY A 9 -3.94 11.91 2.91
N LEU A 10 -3.78 12.95 3.75
CA LEU A 10 -3.50 14.33 3.30
C LEU A 10 -2.08 14.54 2.74
N GLY A 11 -1.11 13.69 3.10
CA GLY A 11 0.28 13.80 2.63
C GLY A 11 1.03 15.05 3.11
N THR A 12 0.73 15.57 4.29
CA THR A 12 1.22 16.87 4.79
C THR A 12 2.74 16.98 4.92
N ARG A 13 3.46 15.85 5.07
CA ARG A 13 4.92 15.80 5.19
C ARG A 13 5.67 16.03 3.87
N ILE A 14 4.98 15.93 2.73
CA ILE A 14 5.49 16.21 1.38
C ILE A 14 4.60 17.28 0.72
N SER A 15 4.43 18.40 1.42
CA SER A 15 3.49 19.47 1.06
C SER A 15 3.75 20.10 -0.29
N GLU A 16 5.01 20.16 -0.74
CA GLU A 16 5.41 20.72 -2.04
C GLU A 16 4.74 20.02 -3.22
N GLU A 17 4.48 18.72 -3.09
CA GLU A 17 3.81 17.90 -4.12
C GLU A 17 2.34 17.67 -3.79
N SER A 18 2.01 17.45 -2.51
CA SER A 18 0.67 17.01 -2.09
C SER A 18 -0.40 18.10 -2.25
N HIS A 19 0.00 19.37 -2.40
CA HIS A 19 -0.95 20.43 -2.75
C HIS A 19 -1.48 20.32 -4.20
N LEU A 20 -0.80 19.61 -5.10
CA LEU A 20 -1.23 19.38 -6.48
C LEU A 20 -1.94 18.04 -6.65
N LYS A 21 -1.37 16.96 -6.11
CA LYS A 21 -1.86 15.59 -6.26
C LYS A 21 -1.75 14.81 -4.92
N PRO A 22 -2.60 13.78 -4.67
CA PRO A 22 -2.47 13.00 -3.45
C PRO A 22 -1.15 12.21 -3.46
N LYS A 23 -0.56 11.95 -2.29
CA LYS A 23 0.74 11.30 -2.13
C LYS A 23 0.94 10.04 -2.99
N PRO A 24 -0.04 9.11 -3.10
CA PRO A 24 0.09 7.93 -3.95
C PRO A 24 0.25 8.23 -5.45
N MET A 25 -0.09 9.44 -5.88
CA MET A 25 0.04 9.90 -7.27
C MET A 25 1.31 10.72 -7.54
N ILE A 26 2.20 10.85 -6.56
CA ILE A 26 3.51 11.44 -6.77
C ILE A 26 4.37 10.44 -7.54
N GLU A 27 4.99 10.90 -8.61
CA GLU A 27 5.74 10.07 -9.54
C GLU A 27 7.15 9.74 -9.04
N ILE A 28 7.59 8.54 -9.39
CA ILE A 28 8.99 8.10 -9.36
C ILE A 28 9.34 7.68 -10.78
N GLY A 29 10.11 8.47 -11.47
CA GLY A 29 10.22 8.41 -12.92
C GLY A 29 8.94 8.92 -13.58
N GLU A 30 8.39 8.15 -14.51
CA GLU A 30 7.19 8.50 -15.27
C GLU A 30 5.89 8.00 -14.65
N GLU A 31 5.98 7.19 -13.58
CA GLU A 31 4.82 6.50 -13.00
C GLU A 31 4.58 6.87 -11.54
N PRO A 32 3.31 6.98 -11.09
CA PRO A 32 2.98 7.20 -9.69
C PRO A 32 3.53 6.09 -8.78
N ILE A 33 3.90 6.43 -7.53
CA ILE A 33 4.32 5.40 -6.55
C ILE A 33 3.25 4.32 -6.38
N LEU A 34 1.97 4.67 -6.48
CA LEU A 34 0.85 3.73 -6.49
C LEU A 34 0.99 2.67 -7.58
N TRP A 35 1.38 3.07 -8.79
CA TRP A 35 1.62 2.16 -9.91
C TRP A 35 2.75 1.17 -9.60
N HIS A 36 3.87 1.66 -9.03
CA HIS A 36 4.99 0.80 -8.63
C HIS A 36 4.57 -0.25 -7.60
N ILE A 37 3.75 0.15 -6.61
CA ILE A 37 3.20 -0.76 -5.61
C ILE A 37 2.33 -1.83 -6.29
N MET A 38 1.40 -1.42 -7.15
CA MET A 38 0.51 -2.34 -7.87
C MET A 38 1.29 -3.30 -8.78
N LYS A 39 2.33 -2.83 -9.49
CA LYS A 39 3.22 -3.68 -10.31
C LYS A 39 3.94 -4.73 -9.47
N HIS A 40 4.39 -4.38 -8.27
CA HIS A 40 5.01 -5.33 -7.36
C HIS A 40 4.04 -6.47 -6.99
N TYR A 41 2.79 -6.13 -6.63
CA TYR A 41 1.75 -7.14 -6.37
C TYR A 41 1.41 -7.97 -7.60
N SER A 42 1.27 -7.33 -8.76
CA SER A 42 0.94 -7.95 -10.03
C SER A 42 1.97 -8.98 -10.47
N LYS A 43 3.27 -8.74 -10.23
CA LYS A 43 4.35 -9.72 -10.45
C LYS A 43 4.10 -11.06 -9.77
N TYR A 44 3.43 -11.05 -8.61
CA TYR A 44 3.07 -12.25 -7.84
C TYR A 44 1.66 -12.77 -8.15
N GLY A 45 1.00 -12.24 -9.20
CA GLY A 45 -0.33 -12.66 -9.62
C GLY A 45 -1.49 -12.04 -8.84
N PHE A 46 -1.22 -11.03 -7.99
CA PHE A 46 -2.27 -10.30 -7.27
C PHE A 46 -2.68 -9.07 -8.08
N ASN A 47 -3.76 -9.20 -8.86
CA ASN A 47 -4.20 -8.22 -9.86
C ASN A 47 -5.54 -7.57 -9.52
N GLU A 48 -6.13 -7.85 -8.35
CA GLU A 48 -7.41 -7.26 -7.92
C GLU A 48 -7.16 -6.29 -6.76
N PHE A 49 -7.32 -5.00 -7.04
CA PHE A 49 -7.00 -3.91 -6.13
C PHE A 49 -8.24 -3.18 -5.64
N ILE A 50 -8.28 -2.85 -4.34
CA ILE A 50 -9.26 -1.95 -3.72
C ILE A 50 -8.47 -0.77 -3.15
N ILE A 51 -8.59 0.39 -3.77
CA ILE A 51 -7.86 1.59 -3.38
C ILE A 51 -8.76 2.48 -2.54
N CYS A 52 -8.40 2.66 -1.27
CA CYS A 52 -9.14 3.48 -0.31
C CYS A 52 -8.81 4.96 -0.53
N LEU A 53 -9.71 5.69 -1.18
CA LEU A 53 -9.55 7.10 -1.54
C LEU A 53 -10.05 8.04 -0.44
N GLY A 54 -9.55 9.28 -0.48
CA GLY A 54 -9.96 10.38 0.40
C GLY A 54 -9.50 11.72 -0.19
N TYR A 55 -8.38 12.25 0.27
CA TYR A 55 -7.85 13.51 -0.23
C TYR A 55 -7.59 13.44 -1.74
N LYS A 56 -8.13 14.41 -2.48
CA LYS A 56 -7.99 14.56 -3.95
C LYS A 56 -8.26 13.24 -4.71
N SER A 57 -9.27 12.50 -4.31
CA SER A 57 -9.67 11.23 -4.91
C SER A 57 -9.88 11.32 -6.43
N PHE A 58 -10.34 12.47 -6.92
CA PHE A 58 -10.58 12.70 -8.35
C PHE A 58 -9.31 12.51 -9.20
N VAL A 59 -8.11 12.88 -8.68
CA VAL A 59 -6.83 12.71 -9.41
C VAL A 59 -6.54 11.23 -9.66
N VAL A 60 -6.81 10.37 -8.65
CA VAL A 60 -6.64 8.92 -8.80
C VAL A 60 -7.67 8.35 -9.77
N LYS A 61 -8.92 8.81 -9.69
CA LYS A 61 -10.00 8.39 -10.60
C LYS A 61 -9.71 8.78 -12.04
N ASP A 62 -9.25 10.02 -12.26
CA ASP A 62 -8.89 10.53 -13.57
C ASP A 62 -7.74 9.73 -14.19
N TYR A 63 -6.72 9.40 -13.42
CA TYR A 63 -5.62 8.54 -13.85
C TYR A 63 -6.10 7.18 -14.36
N PHE A 64 -6.95 6.47 -13.60
CA PHE A 64 -7.46 5.17 -14.04
C PHE A 64 -8.52 5.25 -15.13
N ALA A 65 -9.34 6.30 -15.15
CA ALA A 65 -10.32 6.52 -16.21
C ALA A 65 -9.65 6.73 -17.58
N ASN A 66 -8.48 7.38 -17.59
CA ASN A 66 -7.71 7.67 -18.79
C ASN A 66 -6.53 6.71 -19.01
N TYR A 67 -6.43 5.63 -18.25
CA TYR A 67 -5.28 4.72 -18.29
C TYR A 67 -5.03 4.14 -19.68
N TYR A 68 -6.10 3.69 -20.36
CA TYR A 68 -6.02 3.20 -21.75
C TYR A 68 -5.53 4.27 -22.73
N LEU A 69 -6.04 5.49 -22.57
CA LEU A 69 -5.63 6.63 -23.41
C LEU A 69 -4.13 6.91 -23.31
N HIS A 70 -3.59 6.86 -22.08
CA HIS A 70 -2.18 7.18 -21.85
C HIS A 70 -1.20 6.04 -22.15
N THR A 71 -1.69 4.80 -22.23
CA THR A 71 -0.85 3.61 -22.43
C THR A 71 -1.02 2.95 -23.80
N SER A 72 -1.78 3.59 -24.71
CA SER A 72 -2.12 3.04 -26.04
C SER A 72 -1.82 4.04 -27.15
N ASP A 73 -1.59 3.54 -28.36
CA ASP A 73 -1.72 4.36 -29.56
C ASP A 73 -3.20 4.57 -29.85
N VAL A 74 -3.62 5.81 -30.05
CA VAL A 74 -5.03 6.18 -30.19
C VAL A 74 -5.25 7.04 -31.44
N THR A 75 -6.26 6.69 -32.22
CA THR A 75 -6.78 7.54 -33.29
C THR A 75 -8.09 8.17 -32.87
N PHE A 76 -8.17 9.49 -32.99
CA PHE A 76 -9.42 10.25 -32.82
C PHE A 76 -9.92 10.69 -34.19
N ASP A 77 -11.08 10.24 -34.61
CA ASP A 77 -11.80 10.81 -35.74
C ASP A 77 -12.70 11.93 -35.24
N LEU A 78 -12.26 13.18 -35.45
CA LEU A 78 -13.00 14.36 -34.98
C LEU A 78 -14.24 14.64 -35.81
N GLY A 79 -14.36 14.05 -37.01
CA GLY A 79 -15.53 14.20 -37.87
C GLY A 79 -16.72 13.34 -37.41
N THR A 80 -16.46 12.11 -36.96
CA THR A 80 -17.45 11.16 -36.45
C THR A 80 -17.53 11.12 -34.93
N ASN A 81 -16.54 11.71 -34.24
CA ASN A 81 -16.34 11.60 -32.77
C ASN A 81 -16.10 10.17 -32.32
N ASP A 82 -15.44 9.35 -33.16
CA ASP A 82 -15.04 7.99 -32.83
C ASP A 82 -13.62 7.95 -32.26
N THR A 83 -13.35 6.95 -31.41
CA THR A 83 -12.03 6.70 -30.82
C THR A 83 -11.65 5.24 -31.01
N GLU A 84 -10.46 5.01 -31.58
CA GLU A 84 -9.91 3.68 -31.81
C GLU A 84 -8.58 3.52 -31.07
N TYR A 85 -8.46 2.49 -30.24
CA TYR A 85 -7.22 2.09 -29.57
C TYR A 85 -6.50 1.04 -30.40
N LEU A 86 -5.34 1.39 -30.97
CA LEU A 86 -4.62 0.57 -31.96
C LEU A 86 -3.68 -0.46 -31.31
N SER A 87 -3.02 -0.07 -30.22
CA SER A 87 -2.17 -0.95 -29.44
C SER A 87 -2.34 -0.63 -27.97
N SER A 88 -2.15 -1.63 -27.11
CA SER A 88 -2.29 -1.43 -25.67
C SER A 88 -1.22 -2.21 -24.93
N THR A 89 -0.48 -1.52 -24.06
CA THR A 89 0.45 -2.10 -23.10
C THR A 89 -0.13 -2.08 -21.68
N THR A 90 -1.46 -2.10 -21.59
CA THR A 90 -2.17 -1.99 -20.32
C THR A 90 -1.93 -3.19 -19.42
N GLU A 91 -1.97 -2.91 -18.11
CA GLU A 91 -1.86 -3.92 -17.07
C GLU A 91 -3.17 -4.72 -16.93
N ASN A 92 -3.05 -6.01 -16.61
CA ASN A 92 -4.22 -6.86 -16.33
C ASN A 92 -4.71 -6.65 -14.89
N TRP A 93 -5.13 -5.42 -14.57
CA TRP A 93 -5.61 -5.05 -13.25
C TRP A 93 -7.12 -4.88 -13.21
N LYS A 94 -7.74 -5.37 -12.12
CA LYS A 94 -9.10 -5.02 -11.74
C LYS A 94 -9.02 -4.06 -10.55
N VAL A 95 -9.45 -2.83 -10.75
CA VAL A 95 -9.28 -1.74 -9.78
C VAL A 95 -10.64 -1.23 -9.30
N THR A 96 -10.87 -1.29 -8.00
CA THR A 96 -11.99 -0.66 -7.31
C THR A 96 -11.50 0.60 -6.59
N LEU A 97 -12.00 1.75 -7.00
CA LEU A 97 -11.69 3.06 -6.42
C LEU A 97 -12.76 3.41 -5.39
N ALA A 98 -12.50 3.12 -4.11
CA ALA A 98 -13.47 3.27 -3.03
C ALA A 98 -13.35 4.62 -2.33
N GLU A 99 -14.43 5.42 -2.34
CA GLU A 99 -14.52 6.65 -1.56
C GLU A 99 -14.66 6.31 -0.08
N THR A 100 -13.58 6.51 0.67
CA THR A 100 -13.57 6.20 2.11
C THR A 100 -13.64 7.44 3.01
N GLY A 101 -13.79 8.63 2.41
CA GLY A 101 -13.96 9.89 3.11
C GLY A 101 -12.65 10.61 3.43
N LEU A 102 -12.72 11.95 3.51
CA LEU A 102 -11.56 12.82 3.74
C LEU A 102 -10.96 12.63 5.14
N ASN A 103 -11.83 12.60 6.16
CA ASN A 103 -11.44 12.61 7.57
C ASN A 103 -11.45 11.21 8.21
N THR A 104 -11.59 10.16 7.41
CA THR A 104 -11.59 8.78 7.87
C THR A 104 -10.17 8.32 8.15
N MET A 105 -9.93 7.72 9.31
CA MET A 105 -8.64 7.17 9.72
C MET A 105 -8.38 5.82 9.04
N THR A 106 -7.16 5.30 9.16
CA THR A 106 -6.69 4.09 8.47
C THR A 106 -7.57 2.87 8.72
N GLY A 107 -7.93 2.57 9.96
CA GLY A 107 -8.85 1.47 10.31
C GLY A 107 -10.26 1.69 9.80
N GLY A 108 -10.75 2.93 9.85
CA GLY A 108 -12.05 3.29 9.29
C GLY A 108 -12.13 3.06 7.77
N ARG A 109 -11.05 3.35 7.03
CA ARG A 109 -10.98 3.08 5.58
C ARG A 109 -11.08 1.58 5.29
N ILE A 110 -10.34 0.77 6.05
CA ILE A 110 -10.38 -0.70 5.93
C ILE A 110 -11.81 -1.20 6.23
N LYS A 111 -12.45 -0.69 7.29
CA LYS A 111 -13.83 -1.06 7.64
C LYS A 111 -14.82 -0.74 6.52
N ARG A 112 -14.71 0.43 5.90
CA ARG A 112 -15.61 0.86 4.83
C ARG A 112 -15.54 -0.01 3.58
N VAL A 113 -14.42 -0.66 3.31
CA VAL A 113 -14.23 -1.52 2.13
C VAL A 113 -14.50 -3.00 2.43
N GLN A 114 -14.93 -3.36 3.64
CA GLN A 114 -15.25 -4.73 4.04
C GLN A 114 -16.17 -5.45 3.04
N HIS A 115 -17.18 -4.78 2.54
CA HIS A 115 -18.14 -5.36 1.59
C HIS A 115 -17.53 -5.69 0.22
N TYR A 116 -16.46 -5.01 -0.19
CA TYR A 116 -15.70 -5.37 -1.39
C TYR A 116 -14.75 -6.55 -1.16
N ILE A 117 -14.24 -6.71 0.06
CA ILE A 117 -13.33 -7.79 0.45
C ILE A 117 -14.09 -9.10 0.62
N GLY A 118 -15.25 -9.05 1.26
CA GLY A 118 -16.03 -10.23 1.63
C GLY A 118 -15.42 -10.95 2.84
N ASN A 119 -15.55 -12.27 2.86
CA ASN A 119 -15.06 -13.12 3.94
C ASN A 119 -13.83 -13.94 3.48
N GLU A 120 -12.84 -13.24 2.91
CA GLU A 120 -11.63 -13.85 2.36
C GLU A 120 -10.39 -13.22 2.96
N THR A 121 -9.31 -14.01 3.12
CA THR A 121 -7.97 -13.48 3.40
C THR A 121 -7.59 -12.44 2.33
N PHE A 122 -7.05 -11.31 2.73
CA PHE A 122 -6.69 -10.23 1.83
C PHE A 122 -5.30 -9.65 2.17
N MET A 123 -4.71 -8.98 1.20
CA MET A 123 -3.48 -8.22 1.40
C MET A 123 -3.82 -6.76 1.67
N LEU A 124 -3.02 -6.11 2.51
CA LEU A 124 -3.18 -4.70 2.89
C LEU A 124 -1.83 -4.00 2.82
N THR A 125 -1.79 -2.79 2.26
CA THR A 125 -0.58 -1.96 2.28
C THR A 125 -0.90 -0.47 2.28
N TYR A 126 0.12 0.34 2.58
CA TYR A 126 0.08 1.79 2.42
C TYR A 126 0.39 2.18 0.98
N GLY A 127 -0.15 3.32 0.53
CA GLY A 127 0.00 3.82 -0.84
C GLY A 127 1.27 4.66 -1.09
N ASP A 128 2.30 4.51 -0.26
CA ASP A 128 3.48 5.38 -0.26
C ASP A 128 4.81 4.67 0.00
N GLY A 129 4.80 3.35 0.13
CA GLY A 129 5.99 2.53 0.38
C GLY A 129 6.25 1.51 -0.71
N VAL A 130 7.52 1.41 -1.16
CA VAL A 130 8.00 0.41 -2.13
C VAL A 130 8.96 -0.57 -1.47
N SER A 131 8.96 -1.83 -1.95
CA SER A 131 9.78 -2.89 -1.38
C SER A 131 10.03 -3.99 -2.42
N ASP A 132 11.04 -4.82 -2.18
CA ASP A 132 11.29 -6.06 -2.91
C ASP A 132 10.81 -7.32 -2.16
N VAL A 133 9.93 -7.15 -1.17
CA VAL A 133 9.39 -8.24 -0.34
C VAL A 133 8.77 -9.36 -1.21
N ASN A 134 9.10 -10.60 -0.90
CA ASN A 134 8.52 -11.74 -1.60
C ASN A 134 7.10 -12.04 -1.07
N LEU A 135 6.09 -11.63 -1.82
CA LEU A 135 4.68 -11.75 -1.41
C LEU A 135 4.19 -13.20 -1.32
N HIS A 136 4.74 -14.14 -2.11
CA HIS A 136 4.40 -15.55 -1.97
C HIS A 136 4.95 -16.13 -0.66
N LYS A 137 6.17 -15.74 -0.26
CA LYS A 137 6.74 -16.18 1.03
C LYS A 137 5.99 -15.54 2.20
N LEU A 138 5.62 -14.25 2.09
CA LEU A 138 4.80 -13.57 3.08
C LEU A 138 3.44 -14.27 3.26
N LEU A 139 2.75 -14.58 2.17
CA LEU A 139 1.46 -15.28 2.20
C LEU A 139 1.59 -16.71 2.76
N LYS A 140 2.67 -17.42 2.39
CA LYS A 140 2.94 -18.75 2.93
C LYS A 140 3.16 -18.67 4.44
N PHE A 141 3.99 -17.75 4.92
CA PHE A 141 4.22 -17.52 6.34
C PHE A 141 2.92 -17.25 7.09
N HIS A 142 2.05 -16.39 6.54
CA HIS A 142 0.74 -16.09 7.12
C HIS A 142 -0.13 -17.35 7.26
N LYS A 143 -0.22 -18.17 6.22
CA LYS A 143 -0.99 -19.41 6.23
C LYS A 143 -0.44 -20.45 7.21
N ASP A 144 0.89 -20.52 7.34
CA ASP A 144 1.55 -21.51 8.19
C ASP A 144 1.26 -21.28 9.70
N HIS A 145 1.12 -20.03 10.13
CA HIS A 145 0.85 -19.72 11.55
C HIS A 145 -0.63 -19.62 11.91
N GLY A 146 -1.54 -19.38 10.94
CA GLY A 146 -2.99 -19.35 11.13
C GLY A 146 -3.51 -18.28 12.09
N LYS A 147 -2.80 -17.14 12.24
CA LYS A 147 -3.22 -16.00 13.05
C LYS A 147 -3.95 -14.96 12.19
N ILE A 148 -4.62 -13.98 12.84
CA ILE A 148 -5.44 -12.98 12.17
C ILE A 148 -4.61 -12.03 11.30
N GLY A 149 -3.41 -11.66 11.73
CA GLY A 149 -2.60 -10.68 11.02
C GLY A 149 -1.14 -11.07 10.86
N THR A 150 -0.58 -10.71 9.70
CA THR A 150 0.86 -10.70 9.44
C THR A 150 1.26 -9.32 8.92
N ILE A 151 2.28 -8.72 9.53
CA ILE A 151 2.89 -7.47 9.05
C ILE A 151 4.31 -7.73 8.59
N THR A 152 4.77 -7.00 7.58
CA THR A 152 6.17 -7.05 7.17
C THR A 152 7.01 -6.18 8.09
N ALA A 153 7.91 -6.83 8.82
CA ALA A 153 8.84 -6.20 9.74
C ALA A 153 10.13 -5.84 9.02
N VAL A 154 10.45 -4.55 8.95
CA VAL A 154 11.65 -4.02 8.26
C VAL A 154 12.53 -3.25 9.21
N SER A 155 13.83 -3.26 8.95
CA SER A 155 14.79 -2.39 9.63
C SER A 155 14.85 -1.07 8.89
N ALA A 156 14.22 -0.04 9.43
CA ALA A 156 14.31 1.30 8.86
C ALA A 156 14.75 2.30 9.93
N GLY A 157 15.66 3.20 9.52
CA GLY A 157 16.09 4.28 10.41
C GLY A 157 14.93 5.16 10.86
N GLN A 158 14.87 5.39 12.08
CA GLN A 158 14.32 6.48 12.92
C GLN A 158 12.89 7.07 12.78
N ARG A 159 11.92 6.64 11.94
CA ARG A 159 10.68 7.44 11.73
C ARG A 159 9.32 6.74 11.94
N PHE A 160 9.28 5.47 12.33
CA PHE A 160 8.03 4.67 12.27
C PHE A 160 7.73 3.89 13.55
N GLY A 161 6.51 3.37 13.70
CA GLY A 161 6.08 2.57 14.85
C GLY A 161 6.95 1.31 15.06
N VAL A 162 7.24 1.01 16.30
CA VAL A 162 8.19 -0.03 16.73
C VAL A 162 7.49 -1.33 17.02
N LEU A 163 8.10 -2.44 16.60
CA LEU A 163 7.65 -3.79 16.90
C LEU A 163 8.52 -4.41 17.99
N GLY A 164 7.91 -4.82 19.09
CA GLY A 164 8.50 -5.77 20.03
C GLY A 164 8.24 -7.20 19.53
N LEU A 165 9.31 -7.96 19.28
CA LEU A 165 9.20 -9.34 18.80
C LEU A 165 9.55 -10.31 19.93
N GLY A 166 8.67 -11.31 20.16
CA GLY A 166 8.89 -12.44 21.05
C GLY A 166 9.45 -13.66 20.31
N GLU A 167 9.44 -14.81 20.98
CA GLU A 167 9.83 -16.09 20.37
C GLU A 167 8.92 -16.43 19.18
N GLY A 168 9.51 -16.96 18.10
CA GLY A 168 8.79 -17.39 16.91
C GLY A 168 8.19 -16.23 16.11
N ASP A 169 8.79 -15.02 16.21
CA ASP A 169 8.35 -13.81 15.50
C ASP A 169 6.92 -13.34 15.84
N VAL A 170 6.39 -13.73 16.99
CA VAL A 170 5.15 -13.16 17.52
C VAL A 170 5.36 -11.70 17.85
N VAL A 171 4.47 -10.82 17.38
CA VAL A 171 4.48 -9.42 17.80
C VAL A 171 3.89 -9.34 19.20
N THR A 172 4.74 -8.99 20.17
CA THR A 172 4.36 -8.86 21.60
C THR A 172 4.02 -7.43 21.97
N GLN A 173 4.49 -6.46 21.20
CA GLN A 173 4.22 -5.05 21.40
C GLN A 173 4.21 -4.31 20.06
N PHE A 174 3.22 -3.45 19.88
CA PHE A 174 3.18 -2.46 18.82
C PHE A 174 3.03 -1.08 19.49
N ARG A 175 3.92 -0.14 19.18
CA ARG A 175 3.86 1.20 19.77
C ARG A 175 4.46 2.26 18.86
N GLU A 176 4.05 3.51 19.05
CA GLU A 176 4.70 4.66 18.45
C GLU A 176 6.15 4.77 18.97
N LYS A 177 7.05 5.24 18.13
CA LYS A 177 8.49 5.32 18.41
C LYS A 177 8.83 6.32 19.51
N LYS A 178 9.88 6.00 20.29
CA LYS A 178 10.61 6.93 21.18
C LYS A 178 12.04 7.11 20.65
N ASP A 179 12.67 8.25 20.91
CA ASP A 179 13.92 8.70 20.27
C ASP A 179 15.14 7.76 20.35
N ASP A 180 15.10 6.70 21.13
CA ASP A 180 16.24 5.80 21.42
C ASP A 180 16.08 4.37 20.82
N ASP A 181 15.15 4.15 19.92
CA ASP A 181 14.87 2.83 19.36
C ASP A 181 15.63 2.54 18.05
N SER A 182 16.65 1.71 18.10
CA SER A 182 17.22 1.00 16.95
C SER A 182 16.28 -0.15 16.55
N SER A 183 15.18 0.12 15.84
CA SER A 183 14.07 -0.80 15.89
C SER A 183 13.54 -1.24 14.55
N THR A 184 13.02 -2.45 14.55
CA THR A 184 12.17 -3.03 13.54
C THR A 184 10.82 -2.28 13.52
N ILE A 185 10.35 -1.92 12.34
CA ILE A 185 9.11 -1.16 12.14
C ILE A 185 8.13 -1.92 11.25
N ASN A 186 6.86 -1.49 11.25
CA ASN A 186 5.86 -1.95 10.30
C ASN A 186 6.14 -1.35 8.90
N GLY A 187 6.53 -2.18 7.96
CA GLY A 187 6.80 -1.82 6.57
C GLY A 187 5.59 -1.87 5.64
N GLY A 188 4.39 -2.08 6.15
CA GLY A 188 3.24 -2.39 5.31
C GLY A 188 3.30 -3.82 4.77
N PHE A 189 2.82 -4.04 3.53
CA PHE A 189 2.78 -5.37 2.89
C PHE A 189 2.29 -6.45 3.86
N MET A 190 1.04 -6.30 4.28
CA MET A 190 0.40 -7.11 5.31
C MET A 190 -0.51 -8.18 4.69
N VAL A 191 -0.79 -9.24 5.45
CA VAL A 191 -1.85 -10.21 5.15
C VAL A 191 -2.78 -10.26 6.35
N MET A 192 -4.09 -10.17 6.09
CA MET A 192 -5.12 -10.12 7.13
C MET A 192 -6.22 -11.13 6.85
N GLU A 193 -6.68 -11.79 7.92
CA GLU A 193 -7.91 -12.56 7.89
C GLU A 193 -9.14 -11.66 8.10
N PRO A 194 -10.34 -12.05 7.63
CA PRO A 194 -11.56 -11.27 7.80
C PRO A 194 -11.90 -10.94 9.27
N ASP A 195 -11.42 -11.73 10.21
CA ASP A 195 -11.62 -11.49 11.64
C ASP A 195 -11.08 -10.13 12.12
N ILE A 196 -10.16 -9.51 11.35
CA ILE A 196 -9.68 -8.13 11.62
C ILE A 196 -10.84 -7.12 11.71
N PHE A 197 -11.93 -7.34 10.98
CA PHE A 197 -13.08 -6.43 11.00
C PHE A 197 -13.79 -6.35 12.36
N ASN A 198 -13.58 -7.32 13.25
CA ASN A 198 -14.10 -7.30 14.62
C ASN A 198 -13.35 -6.30 15.50
N TYR A 199 -12.14 -5.89 15.10
CA TYR A 199 -11.28 -4.92 15.80
C TYR A 199 -11.43 -3.49 15.25
N LEU A 200 -12.24 -3.30 14.22
CA LEU A 200 -12.44 -2.00 13.56
C LEU A 200 -13.84 -1.46 13.91
N GLU A 201 -13.89 -0.41 14.71
CA GLU A 201 -15.16 0.17 15.17
C GLU A 201 -15.82 1.08 14.11
N GLY A 202 -15.06 2.00 13.50
CA GLY A 202 -15.59 2.96 12.53
C GLY A 202 -14.56 3.98 12.04
N ASP A 203 -15.05 5.10 11.54
CA ASP A 203 -14.25 6.11 10.83
C ASP A 203 -13.07 6.68 11.61
N LYS A 204 -13.17 6.76 12.92
CA LYS A 204 -12.12 7.31 13.80
C LYS A 204 -11.07 6.27 14.21
N THR A 205 -11.24 5.02 13.81
CA THR A 205 -10.30 3.95 14.15
C THR A 205 -8.98 4.15 13.42
N VAL A 206 -7.90 4.34 14.16
CA VAL A 206 -6.52 4.31 13.67
C VAL A 206 -6.06 2.87 13.72
N PHE A 207 -5.77 2.26 12.58
CA PHE A 207 -5.44 0.83 12.45
C PHE A 207 -4.18 0.47 13.26
N GLU A 208 -3.21 1.35 13.24
CA GLU A 208 -1.90 1.21 13.87
C GLU A 208 -1.94 1.30 15.42
N ASN A 209 -3.04 1.76 15.99
CA ASN A 209 -3.24 1.86 17.45
C ASN A 209 -4.00 0.64 17.98
N ALA A 210 -5.17 0.86 18.59
CA ALA A 210 -5.92 -0.18 19.28
C ALA A 210 -6.09 -1.50 18.49
N PRO A 211 -6.40 -1.53 17.18
CA PRO A 211 -6.52 -2.78 16.43
C PRO A 211 -5.24 -3.62 16.43
N LEU A 212 -4.09 -3.04 16.03
CA LEU A 212 -2.83 -3.79 16.01
C LEU A 212 -2.29 -4.07 17.42
N GLU A 213 -2.47 -3.15 18.37
CA GLU A 213 -2.08 -3.35 19.77
C GLU A 213 -2.86 -4.50 20.40
N THR A 214 -4.17 -4.58 20.15
CA THR A 214 -5.02 -5.67 20.67
C THR A 214 -4.62 -7.00 20.04
N LEU A 215 -4.47 -7.06 18.71
CA LEU A 215 -4.00 -8.27 18.03
C LEU A 215 -2.64 -8.76 18.58
N ALA A 216 -1.72 -7.83 18.85
CA ALA A 216 -0.42 -8.15 19.43
C ALA A 216 -0.57 -8.75 20.84
N SER A 217 -1.39 -8.12 21.71
CA SER A 217 -1.62 -8.58 23.07
C SER A 217 -2.32 -9.94 23.16
N GLU A 218 -3.16 -10.25 22.17
CA GLU A 218 -3.87 -11.54 22.04
C GLU A 218 -3.04 -12.61 21.31
N GLY A 219 -1.79 -12.30 20.89
CA GLY A 219 -0.93 -13.20 20.14
C GLY A 219 -1.48 -13.56 18.75
N GLN A 220 -2.29 -12.66 18.16
CA GLN A 220 -2.92 -12.81 16.85
C GLN A 220 -2.20 -12.02 15.75
N LEU A 221 -1.06 -11.37 16.06
CA LEU A 221 -0.24 -10.61 15.11
C LEU A 221 1.15 -11.23 15.01
N MET A 222 1.58 -11.52 13.78
CA MET A 222 2.90 -12.09 13.47
C MET A 222 3.72 -11.12 12.62
N ALA A 223 5.04 -11.15 12.79
CA ALA A 223 5.98 -10.35 12.04
C ALA A 223 6.75 -11.20 11.02
N TYR A 224 6.55 -10.94 9.73
CA TYR A 224 7.39 -11.47 8.67
C TYR A 224 8.63 -10.59 8.51
N ARG A 225 9.80 -11.08 8.91
CA ARG A 225 11.06 -10.32 8.82
C ARG A 225 11.52 -10.19 7.38
N HIS A 226 11.71 -8.95 6.94
CA HIS A 226 12.22 -8.62 5.62
C HIS A 226 13.53 -7.83 5.74
N ASN A 227 14.61 -8.41 5.20
CA ASN A 227 15.96 -7.83 5.25
C ASN A 227 16.38 -7.23 3.89
N GLY A 228 15.47 -7.19 2.92
CA GLY A 228 15.70 -6.61 1.61
C GLY A 228 15.42 -5.11 1.58
N PHE A 229 15.15 -4.59 0.40
CA PHE A 229 14.86 -3.19 0.20
C PHE A 229 13.43 -2.83 0.67
N TRP A 230 13.33 -1.77 1.42
CA TRP A 230 12.08 -1.07 1.74
C TRP A 230 12.33 0.43 1.88
N HIS A 231 11.46 1.24 1.31
CA HIS A 231 11.52 2.70 1.45
C HIS A 231 10.13 3.32 1.34
N CYS A 232 9.84 4.28 2.22
CA CYS A 232 8.61 5.06 2.21
C CYS A 232 8.91 6.46 1.66
N MET A 233 8.06 6.97 0.76
CA MET A 233 8.19 8.31 0.20
C MET A 233 7.43 9.33 1.06
N ASP A 234 7.99 9.73 2.19
CA ASP A 234 7.35 10.65 3.14
C ASP A 234 7.73 12.13 2.94
N THR A 235 8.90 12.37 2.39
CA THR A 235 9.49 13.71 2.21
C THR A 235 10.05 13.90 0.81
N GLN A 236 10.36 15.13 0.41
CA GLN A 236 11.07 15.42 -0.84
C GLN A 236 12.44 14.72 -0.93
N ARG A 237 13.11 14.56 0.21
CA ARG A 237 14.36 13.78 0.26
C ARG A 237 14.14 12.32 -0.10
N ASP A 238 13.06 11.72 0.38
CA ASP A 238 12.72 10.33 0.07
C ASP A 238 12.37 10.18 -1.42
N LYS A 239 11.59 11.12 -1.97
CA LYS A 239 11.31 11.17 -3.42
C LYS A 239 12.59 11.23 -4.23
N LYS A 240 13.47 12.19 -3.92
CA LYS A 240 14.74 12.35 -4.62
C LYS A 240 15.60 11.08 -4.56
N HIS A 241 15.67 10.44 -3.41
CA HIS A 241 16.39 9.17 -3.25
C HIS A 241 15.82 8.06 -4.15
N LEU A 242 14.51 7.89 -4.18
CA LEU A 242 13.85 6.91 -5.05
C LEU A 242 14.06 7.23 -6.54
N GLU A 243 14.01 8.51 -6.93
CA GLU A 243 14.33 8.96 -8.28
C GLU A 243 15.78 8.63 -8.68
N GLU A 244 16.75 8.90 -7.81
CA GLU A 244 18.17 8.58 -8.06
C GLU A 244 18.36 7.06 -8.26
N LEU A 245 17.74 6.22 -7.43
CA LEU A 245 17.78 4.76 -7.58
C LEU A 245 17.15 4.32 -8.91
N ARG A 246 16.06 4.97 -9.33
CA ARG A 246 15.38 4.68 -10.60
C ARG A 246 16.25 5.06 -11.81
N GLN A 247 16.85 6.27 -11.80
CA GLN A 247 17.67 6.81 -12.89
C GLN A 247 18.97 6.00 -13.07
N THR A 248 19.59 5.54 -12.01
CA THR A 248 20.80 4.71 -12.06
C THR A 248 20.54 3.25 -12.47
N GLY A 249 19.27 2.87 -12.69
CA GLY A 249 18.88 1.49 -12.99
C GLY A 249 18.95 0.53 -11.80
N HIS A 250 19.23 1.03 -10.60
CA HIS A 250 19.34 0.28 -9.36
C HIS A 250 18.11 0.42 -8.46
N ALA A 251 16.91 0.36 -9.04
CA ALA A 251 15.65 0.41 -8.30
C ALA A 251 15.28 -1.00 -7.75
N PRO A 252 15.62 -1.34 -6.50
CA PRO A 252 15.48 -2.72 -6.01
C PRO A 252 14.04 -3.20 -5.95
N TRP A 253 13.08 -2.28 -5.76
CA TRP A 253 11.64 -2.59 -5.78
C TRP A 253 11.12 -2.92 -7.18
N LYS A 254 11.82 -2.51 -8.25
CA LYS A 254 11.45 -2.85 -9.63
C LYS A 254 11.84 -4.32 -9.92
N THR A 255 11.09 -5.22 -9.32
CA THR A 255 11.32 -6.67 -9.39
C THR A 255 10.67 -7.35 -10.61
N TRP A 256 9.90 -6.61 -11.40
CA TRP A 256 9.30 -7.01 -12.68
C TRP A 256 10.18 -6.61 -13.87
N ARG A 257 10.02 -7.30 -14.99
CA ARG A 257 10.68 -7.01 -16.28
C ARG A 257 9.84 -6.07 -17.12
#